data_abd514477f10481ee64076c8a3330280
#
_entry.id   abd514477f10481ee64076c8a3330280
#
_cell.length_a   1.000
_cell.length_b   1.000
_cell.length_c   1.000
_cell.angle_alpha   90.00
_cell.angle_beta   90.00
_cell.angle_gamma   90.00
#
_symmetry.space_group_name_H-M   'P 1'
#
loop_
_entity.id
_entity.type
_entity.pdbx_description
1 polymer ?
#
loop_
_entity_poly.entity_id
_entity_poly.type
_entity_poly.pdbx_seq_one_letter_code
_entity_poly.pdbx_strand_id
1 'polypeptide(L)'
;MPAFDYRQAEEVREALSRHHVRYLFIGKSGAILLGFPDTTQDADLFVDRTPENGLALVFALRELGFSLTEDQAREIESGKDFVQLKNGPFDVDLVFAPDGIERFADAWQRRVEIQGFPVCHLDDIIASKEAANRQKDRESLPRLRAFREYWLRNRPS
;
A
#
# COMPACT_ATOMS: atom_id res chain seq x y z
N MET A 1 -14.41 -13.43 3.50
CA MET A 1 -13.05 -12.86 3.43
C MET A 1 -12.68 -12.25 4.74
N PRO A 2 -11.55 -12.65 5.35
CA PRO A 2 -11.10 -11.97 6.55
C PRO A 2 -10.68 -10.55 6.21
N ALA A 3 -10.99 -9.62 7.09
CA ALA A 3 -10.53 -8.25 6.97
C ALA A 3 -9.00 -8.23 7.11
N PHE A 4 -8.36 -7.28 6.45
CA PHE A 4 -6.93 -7.03 6.63
C PHE A 4 -6.73 -6.37 8.00
N ASP A 5 -5.90 -6.95 8.84
CA ASP A 5 -5.68 -6.46 10.20
C ASP A 5 -4.20 -6.14 10.45
N TYR A 6 -3.92 -5.61 11.63
CA TYR A 6 -2.57 -5.19 12.01
C TYR A 6 -1.57 -6.35 11.96
N ARG A 7 -2.00 -7.54 12.38
CA ARG A 7 -1.15 -8.74 12.35
C ARG A 7 -0.75 -9.09 10.92
N GLN A 8 -1.67 -8.97 9.98
CA GLN A 8 -1.37 -9.21 8.58
C GLN A 8 -0.46 -8.14 8.01
N ALA A 9 -0.61 -6.89 8.44
CA ALA A 9 0.33 -5.84 8.07
C ALA A 9 1.74 -6.16 8.55
N GLU A 10 1.89 -6.69 9.77
CA GLU A 10 3.19 -7.13 10.28
C GLU A 10 3.78 -8.27 9.44
N GLU A 11 2.95 -9.24 9.05
CA GLU A 11 3.39 -10.35 8.19
C GLU A 11 3.89 -9.83 6.84
N VAL A 12 3.17 -8.90 6.23
CA VAL A 12 3.59 -8.24 4.99
C VAL A 12 4.93 -7.55 5.19
N ARG A 13 5.03 -6.73 6.22
CA ARG A 13 6.28 -6.00 6.52
C ARG A 13 7.46 -6.94 6.64
N GLU A 14 7.30 -8.01 7.40
CA GLU A 14 8.39 -8.96 7.63
C GLU A 14 8.80 -9.69 6.35
N ALA A 15 7.84 -10.21 5.59
CA ALA A 15 8.15 -10.93 4.36
C ALA A 15 8.80 -10.02 3.32
N LEU A 16 8.24 -8.83 3.11
CA LEU A 16 8.78 -7.90 2.13
C LEU A 16 10.14 -7.37 2.54
N SER A 17 10.37 -7.18 3.83
CA SER A 17 11.68 -6.77 4.35
C SER A 17 12.73 -7.87 4.14
N ARG A 18 12.39 -9.14 4.38
CA ARG A 18 13.31 -10.26 4.16
C ARG A 18 13.77 -10.35 2.72
N HIS A 19 12.91 -10.00 1.78
CA HIS A 19 13.22 -10.05 0.35
C HIS A 19 13.69 -8.71 -0.21
N HIS A 20 13.90 -7.72 0.66
CA HIS A 20 14.36 -6.38 0.29
C HIS A 20 13.47 -5.71 -0.75
N VAL A 21 12.16 -5.90 -0.64
CA VAL A 21 11.19 -5.28 -1.55
C VAL A 21 11.05 -3.80 -1.23
N ARG A 22 11.04 -2.97 -2.27
CA ARG A 22 10.79 -1.54 -2.13
C ARG A 22 9.32 -1.28 -2.34
N TYR A 23 8.64 -0.85 -1.30
CA TYR A 23 7.19 -0.64 -1.31
C TYR A 23 6.79 0.36 -0.24
N LEU A 24 5.56 0.87 -0.36
CA LEU A 24 4.93 1.72 0.65
C LEU A 24 3.49 1.26 0.83
N PHE A 25 3.01 1.21 2.07
CA PHE A 25 1.57 1.11 2.29
C PHE A 25 0.90 2.39 1.79
N ILE A 26 -0.18 2.26 1.05
CA ILE A 26 -0.91 3.38 0.47
C ILE A 26 -2.41 3.15 0.67
N GLY A 27 -3.25 4.05 0.20
CA GLY A 27 -4.70 3.91 0.27
C GLY A 27 -5.21 3.87 1.71
N LYS A 28 -6.35 3.22 1.90
CA LYS A 28 -6.95 3.15 3.24
C LYS A 28 -6.07 2.38 4.21
N SER A 29 -5.42 1.30 3.78
CA SER A 29 -4.54 0.53 4.67
C SER A 29 -3.38 1.39 5.17
N GLY A 30 -2.81 2.23 4.30
CA GLY A 30 -1.77 3.18 4.70
C GLY A 30 -2.28 4.20 5.69
N ALA A 31 -3.46 4.78 5.42
CA ALA A 31 -4.07 5.77 6.34
C ALA A 31 -4.33 5.15 7.72
N ILE A 32 -4.82 3.92 7.77
CA ILE A 32 -5.08 3.22 9.02
C ILE A 32 -3.80 3.03 9.82
N LEU A 33 -2.70 2.68 9.17
CA LEU A 33 -1.41 2.56 9.85
C LEU A 33 -0.94 3.90 10.44
N LEU A 34 -1.33 5.03 9.82
CA LEU A 34 -1.04 6.36 10.35
C LEU A 34 -1.98 6.76 11.48
N GLY A 35 -3.03 5.98 11.77
CA GLY A 35 -3.97 6.23 12.85
C GLY A 35 -5.37 6.59 12.40
N PHE A 36 -5.67 6.56 11.11
CA PHE A 36 -7.02 6.84 10.62
C PHE A 36 -8.00 5.80 11.17
N PRO A 37 -9.09 6.23 11.83
CA PRO A 37 -10.01 5.30 12.48
C PRO A 37 -10.98 4.69 11.48
N ASP A 38 -10.57 3.59 10.86
CA ASP A 38 -11.39 2.86 9.91
C ASP A 38 -10.91 1.41 9.84
N THR A 39 -11.59 0.60 9.05
CA THR A 39 -11.19 -0.77 8.74
C THR A 39 -11.11 -0.94 7.22
N THR A 40 -10.36 -1.93 6.78
CA THR A 40 -10.26 -2.27 5.36
C THR A 40 -10.14 -3.77 5.21
N GLN A 41 -10.52 -4.29 4.04
CA GLN A 41 -10.34 -5.70 3.72
C GLN A 41 -9.08 -5.94 2.90
N ASP A 42 -8.51 -4.88 2.34
CA ASP A 42 -7.40 -4.97 1.39
C ASP A 42 -6.16 -4.29 1.95
N ALA A 43 -5.01 -4.89 1.70
CA ALA A 43 -3.75 -4.18 1.81
C ALA A 43 -3.48 -3.50 0.47
N ASP A 44 -3.18 -2.20 0.50
CA ASP A 44 -2.81 -1.46 -0.70
C ASP A 44 -1.32 -1.16 -0.64
N LEU A 45 -0.56 -1.67 -1.60
CA LEU A 45 0.88 -1.52 -1.64
C LEU A 45 1.31 -0.79 -2.91
N PHE A 46 2.00 0.33 -2.75
CA PHE A 46 2.65 1.04 -3.84
C PHE A 46 4.04 0.46 -4.00
N VAL A 47 4.33 -0.12 -5.17
CA VAL A 47 5.54 -0.91 -5.41
C VAL A 47 6.43 -0.21 -6.43
N ASP A 48 7.72 -0.16 -6.14
CA ASP A 48 8.70 0.41 -7.07
C ASP A 48 8.81 -0.49 -8.31
N ARG A 49 8.70 0.12 -9.48
CA ARG A 49 8.63 -0.60 -10.75
C ARG A 49 10.02 -0.88 -11.30
N THR A 50 10.64 -1.98 -10.86
CA THR A 50 11.83 -2.53 -11.49
C THR A 50 11.68 -4.05 -11.59
N PRO A 51 12.31 -4.70 -12.59
CA PRO A 51 12.21 -6.16 -12.69
C PRO A 51 12.73 -6.88 -11.45
N GLU A 52 13.83 -6.41 -10.88
CA GLU A 52 14.42 -7.00 -9.68
C GLU A 52 13.46 -6.89 -8.48
N ASN A 53 12.83 -5.74 -8.34
CA ASN A 53 11.88 -5.52 -7.24
C ASN A 53 10.62 -6.36 -7.42
N GLY A 54 10.13 -6.45 -8.66
CA GLY A 54 8.98 -7.29 -8.98
C GLY A 54 9.22 -8.76 -8.68
N LEU A 55 10.40 -9.27 -9.04
CA LEU A 55 10.78 -10.65 -8.76
C LEU A 55 10.86 -10.89 -7.26
N ALA A 56 11.49 -9.97 -6.51
CA ALA A 56 11.57 -10.06 -5.05
C ALA A 56 10.18 -10.09 -4.43
N LEU A 57 9.27 -9.28 -4.95
CA LEU A 57 7.89 -9.23 -4.46
C LEU A 57 7.16 -10.56 -4.71
N VAL A 58 7.37 -11.17 -5.87
CA VAL A 58 6.77 -12.49 -6.16
C VAL A 58 7.22 -13.52 -5.12
N PHE A 59 8.50 -13.58 -4.81
CA PHE A 59 9.00 -14.50 -3.79
C PHE A 59 8.40 -14.20 -2.41
N ALA A 60 8.32 -12.92 -2.04
CA ALA A 60 7.76 -12.53 -0.75
C ALA A 60 6.28 -12.91 -0.64
N LEU A 61 5.50 -12.68 -1.70
CA LEU A 61 4.08 -13.03 -1.72
C LEU A 61 3.85 -14.54 -1.61
N ARG A 62 4.69 -15.34 -2.29
CA ARG A 62 4.59 -16.79 -2.17
C ARG A 62 4.92 -17.26 -0.76
N GLU A 63 5.90 -16.64 -0.12
CA GLU A 63 6.22 -16.93 1.28
C GLU A 63 5.05 -16.64 2.21
N LEU A 64 4.30 -15.58 1.90
CA LEU A 64 3.10 -15.21 2.68
C LEU A 64 1.92 -16.17 2.47
N GLY A 65 1.99 -17.04 1.48
CA GLY A 65 0.92 -17.99 1.19
C GLY A 65 0.06 -17.65 -0.02
N PHE A 66 0.47 -16.67 -0.82
CA PHE A 66 -0.24 -16.35 -2.06
C PHE A 66 0.14 -17.36 -3.14
N SER A 67 -0.88 -17.98 -3.74
CA SER A 67 -0.69 -18.88 -4.89
C SER A 67 -0.77 -18.06 -6.16
N LEU A 68 0.39 -17.67 -6.69
CA LEU A 68 0.45 -16.83 -7.88
C LEU A 68 0.49 -17.72 -9.12
N THR A 69 -0.36 -17.43 -10.10
CA THR A 69 -0.28 -18.05 -11.42
C THR A 69 0.95 -17.48 -12.15
N GLU A 70 1.38 -18.14 -13.20
CA GLU A 70 2.48 -17.64 -14.03
C GLU A 70 2.15 -16.26 -14.61
N ASP A 71 0.89 -16.05 -15.02
CA ASP A 71 0.45 -14.76 -15.55
C ASP A 71 0.51 -13.68 -14.49
N GLN A 72 0.05 -13.96 -13.27
CA GLN A 72 0.14 -13.01 -12.16
C GLN A 72 1.59 -12.66 -11.85
N ALA A 73 2.46 -13.66 -11.79
CA ALA A 73 3.88 -13.42 -11.53
C ALA A 73 4.49 -12.52 -12.61
N ARG A 74 4.17 -12.78 -13.88
CA ARG A 74 4.67 -11.95 -14.99
C ARG A 74 4.15 -10.51 -14.91
N GLU A 75 2.88 -10.32 -14.55
CA GLU A 75 2.30 -8.99 -14.39
C GLU A 75 3.02 -8.22 -13.29
N ILE A 76 3.32 -8.89 -12.18
CA ILE A 76 4.04 -8.26 -11.07
C ILE A 76 5.47 -7.92 -11.48
N GLU A 77 6.16 -8.85 -12.11
CA GLU A 77 7.54 -8.63 -12.55
C GLU A 77 7.65 -7.51 -13.58
N SER A 78 6.68 -7.41 -14.49
CA SER A 78 6.66 -6.35 -15.50
C SER A 78 6.18 -5.01 -14.97
N GLY A 79 5.62 -4.98 -13.76
CA GLY A 79 5.13 -3.74 -13.16
C GLY A 79 3.84 -3.23 -13.78
N LYS A 80 2.89 -4.11 -14.04
CA LYS A 80 1.56 -3.71 -14.52
C LYS A 80 0.98 -2.71 -13.56
N ASP A 81 0.36 -1.66 -14.06
CA ASP A 81 -0.10 -0.52 -13.26
C ASP A 81 -0.87 -0.93 -12.00
N PHE A 82 -1.72 -1.94 -12.11
CA PHE A 82 -2.54 -2.41 -11.00
C PHE A 82 -2.71 -3.92 -11.09
N VAL A 83 -2.40 -4.64 -9.99
CA VAL A 83 -2.59 -6.08 -9.89
C VAL A 83 -3.35 -6.38 -8.60
N GLN A 84 -4.51 -7.01 -8.71
CA GLN A 84 -5.33 -7.36 -7.57
C GLN A 84 -5.21 -8.85 -7.26
N LEU A 85 -4.87 -9.19 -6.02
CA LEU A 85 -4.73 -10.56 -5.56
C LEU A 85 -5.83 -10.85 -4.54
N LYS A 86 -6.75 -11.77 -4.90
CA LYS A 86 -7.90 -12.10 -4.06
C LYS A 86 -7.92 -13.53 -3.52
N ASN A 87 -6.97 -14.36 -3.95
CA ASN A 87 -6.96 -15.78 -3.60
C ASN A 87 -5.88 -16.13 -2.57
N GLY A 88 -5.49 -15.18 -1.77
CA GLY A 88 -4.47 -15.38 -0.74
C GLY A 88 -5.06 -15.34 0.66
N PRO A 89 -4.21 -15.28 1.67
CA PRO A 89 -4.65 -15.18 3.07
C PRO A 89 -5.48 -13.94 3.36
N PHE A 90 -5.32 -12.89 2.55
CA PHE A 90 -6.09 -11.66 2.59
C PHE A 90 -5.98 -11.01 1.21
N ASP A 91 -6.81 -10.00 0.95
CA ASP A 91 -6.78 -9.31 -0.33
C ASP A 91 -5.66 -8.29 -0.37
N VAL A 92 -4.93 -8.24 -1.49
CA VAL A 92 -3.86 -7.29 -1.70
C VAL A 92 -4.02 -6.63 -3.07
N ASP A 93 -3.95 -5.30 -3.07
CA ASP A 93 -3.88 -4.50 -4.28
C ASP A 93 -2.45 -4.00 -4.45
N LEU A 94 -1.81 -4.40 -5.54
CA LEU A 94 -0.47 -3.95 -5.89
C LEU A 94 -0.61 -2.83 -6.91
N VAL A 95 -0.09 -1.66 -6.58
CA VAL A 95 -0.20 -0.47 -7.41
C VAL A 95 1.20 -0.02 -7.79
N PHE A 96 1.50 -0.05 -9.08
CA PHE A 96 2.81 0.41 -9.59
C PHE A 96 2.73 1.84 -10.12
N ALA A 97 1.52 2.29 -10.47
CA ALA A 97 1.30 3.63 -10.99
C ALA A 97 0.02 4.24 -10.39
N PRO A 98 0.06 4.66 -9.11
CA PRO A 98 -1.10 5.28 -8.49
C PRO A 98 -1.38 6.65 -9.09
N ASP A 99 -2.66 6.98 -9.24
CA ASP A 99 -3.03 8.32 -9.68
C ASP A 99 -2.49 9.37 -8.69
N GLY A 100 -2.12 10.53 -9.20
CA GLY A 100 -1.71 11.65 -8.37
C GLY A 100 -0.27 11.58 -7.81
N ILE A 101 0.44 10.48 -8.05
CA ILE A 101 1.83 10.34 -7.63
C ILE A 101 2.64 9.91 -8.84
N GLU A 102 3.55 10.76 -9.28
CA GLU A 102 4.28 10.50 -10.53
C GLU A 102 5.37 9.43 -10.39
N ARG A 103 6.13 9.46 -9.29
CA ARG A 103 7.27 8.57 -9.15
C ARG A 103 7.35 7.99 -7.73
N PHE A 104 7.68 6.71 -7.66
CA PHE A 104 7.91 6.03 -6.38
C PHE A 104 9.02 6.73 -5.57
N ALA A 105 10.11 7.12 -6.22
CA ALA A 105 11.23 7.77 -5.52
C ALA A 105 10.80 9.00 -4.75
N ASP A 106 9.88 9.80 -5.29
CA ASP A 106 9.40 11.00 -4.61
C ASP A 106 8.54 10.66 -3.40
N ALA A 107 7.62 9.71 -3.56
CA ALA A 107 6.79 9.23 -2.44
C ALA A 107 7.66 8.60 -1.36
N TRP A 108 8.68 7.86 -1.75
CA TRP A 108 9.63 7.25 -0.82
C TRP A 108 10.34 8.30 0.03
N GLN A 109 10.75 9.41 -0.57
CA GLN A 109 11.41 10.50 0.15
C GLN A 109 10.49 11.16 1.19
N ARG A 110 9.19 11.20 0.92
CA ARG A 110 8.20 11.80 1.82
C ARG A 110 7.60 10.81 2.80
N ARG A 111 7.97 9.53 2.72
CA ARG A 111 7.32 8.47 3.50
C ARG A 111 7.39 8.71 5.00
N VAL A 112 6.44 8.11 5.70
CA VAL A 112 6.39 8.08 7.15
C VAL A 112 6.76 6.67 7.60
N GLU A 113 7.76 6.57 8.47
CA GLU A 113 8.09 5.30 9.11
C GLU A 113 7.36 5.27 10.45
N ILE A 114 6.45 4.33 10.60
CA ILE A 114 5.70 4.19 11.85
C ILE A 114 5.72 2.73 12.29
N GLN A 115 6.29 2.47 13.46
CA GLN A 115 6.41 1.12 14.03
C GLN A 115 7.04 0.12 13.04
N GLY A 116 8.00 0.60 12.24
CA GLY A 116 8.68 -0.21 11.24
C GLY A 116 7.93 -0.35 9.92
N PHE A 117 6.73 0.21 9.79
CA PHE A 117 5.98 0.20 8.53
C PHE A 117 6.38 1.38 7.67
N PRO A 118 6.73 1.15 6.39
CA PRO A 118 6.93 2.25 5.44
C PRO A 118 5.56 2.63 4.85
N VAL A 119 5.13 3.85 5.10
CA VAL A 119 3.79 4.31 4.70
C VAL A 119 3.91 5.58 3.88
N CYS A 120 3.12 5.72 2.82
CA CYS A 120 3.02 6.96 2.08
C CYS A 120 2.62 8.08 3.03
N HIS A 121 3.19 9.26 2.83
CA HIS A 121 2.76 10.45 3.55
C HIS A 121 1.26 10.64 3.35
N LEU A 122 0.57 11.08 4.39
CA LEU A 122 -0.89 11.26 4.33
C LEU A 122 -1.31 12.17 3.18
N ASP A 123 -0.51 13.22 2.89
CA ASP A 123 -0.79 14.11 1.77
C ASP A 123 -0.74 13.37 0.42
N ASP A 124 0.16 12.41 0.26
CA ASP A 124 0.23 11.60 -0.95
C ASP A 124 -0.97 10.64 -1.06
N ILE A 125 -1.41 10.08 0.07
CA ILE A 125 -2.60 9.23 0.10
C ILE A 125 -3.83 10.03 -0.33
N ILE A 126 -3.98 11.23 0.21
CA ILE A 126 -5.10 12.13 -0.14
C ILE A 126 -5.01 12.53 -1.60
N ALA A 127 -3.84 12.95 -2.08
CA ALA A 127 -3.64 13.35 -3.47
C ALA A 127 -4.01 12.22 -4.44
N SER A 128 -3.62 10.99 -4.11
CA SER A 128 -3.95 9.83 -4.94
C SER A 128 -5.46 9.59 -5.02
N LYS A 129 -6.16 9.72 -3.89
CA LYS A 129 -7.62 9.57 -3.86
C LYS A 129 -8.33 10.69 -4.62
N GLU A 130 -7.85 11.92 -4.47
CA GLU A 130 -8.41 13.05 -5.21
C GLU A 130 -8.26 12.86 -6.72
N ALA A 131 -7.09 12.41 -7.16
CA ALA A 131 -6.82 12.19 -8.58
C ALA A 131 -7.64 11.03 -9.14
N ALA A 132 -7.77 9.93 -8.39
CA ALA A 132 -8.58 8.78 -8.82
C ALA A 132 -10.06 9.13 -8.89
N ASN A 133 -10.53 9.93 -7.96
CA ASN A 133 -11.88 10.51 -7.95
C ASN A 133 -13.01 9.49 -8.16
N ARG A 134 -12.85 8.28 -7.59
CA ARG A 134 -13.91 7.27 -7.60
C ARG A 134 -14.95 7.64 -6.54
N GLN A 135 -16.15 7.05 -6.63
CA GLN A 135 -17.20 7.32 -5.64
C GLN A 135 -16.70 7.03 -4.21
N LYS A 136 -16.05 5.88 -4.00
CA LYS A 136 -15.52 5.54 -2.69
C LYS A 136 -14.47 6.54 -2.20
N ASP A 137 -13.70 7.12 -3.10
CA ASP A 137 -12.70 8.14 -2.74
C ASP A 137 -13.40 9.43 -2.33
N ARG A 138 -14.41 9.86 -3.07
CA ARG A 138 -15.18 11.06 -2.72
C ARG A 138 -15.87 10.91 -1.37
N GLU A 139 -16.32 9.71 -1.04
CA GLU A 139 -16.96 9.43 0.24
C GLU A 139 -15.99 9.48 1.41
N SER A 140 -14.75 9.01 1.22
CA SER A 140 -13.76 8.94 2.30
C SER A 140 -12.95 10.22 2.46
N LEU A 141 -12.81 11.04 1.42
CA LEU A 141 -11.96 12.24 1.46
C LEU A 141 -12.30 13.23 2.57
N PRO A 142 -13.58 13.57 2.84
CA PRO A 142 -13.87 14.51 3.94
C PRO A 142 -13.34 14.02 5.29
N ARG A 143 -13.50 12.73 5.57
CA ARG A 143 -12.99 12.13 6.81
C ARG A 143 -11.46 12.11 6.84
N LEU A 144 -10.82 11.81 5.71
CA LEU A 144 -9.36 11.83 5.61
C LEU A 144 -8.80 13.23 5.79
N ARG A 145 -9.46 14.25 5.23
CA ARG A 145 -9.03 15.63 5.42
C ARG A 145 -9.17 16.07 6.87
N ALA A 146 -10.27 15.68 7.53
CA ALA A 146 -10.44 15.96 8.96
C ALA A 146 -9.36 15.25 9.79
N PHE A 147 -9.07 14.00 9.46
CA PHE A 147 -8.00 13.25 10.11
C PHE A 147 -6.65 13.92 9.88
N ARG A 148 -6.39 14.44 8.68
CA ARG A 148 -5.15 15.14 8.36
C ARG A 148 -4.93 16.33 9.30
N GLU A 149 -5.97 17.11 9.58
CA GLU A 149 -5.89 18.23 10.51
C GLU A 149 -5.44 17.76 11.90
N TYR A 150 -6.07 16.69 12.41
CA TYR A 150 -5.69 16.09 13.68
C TYR A 150 -4.27 15.56 13.65
N TRP A 151 -3.90 14.83 12.60
CA TRP A 151 -2.59 14.18 12.45
C TRP A 151 -1.45 15.19 12.43
N LEU A 152 -1.64 16.31 11.74
CA LEU A 152 -0.62 17.37 11.68
C LEU A 152 -0.40 18.03 13.04
N ARG A 153 -1.46 18.19 13.83
CA ARG A 153 -1.36 18.79 15.18
C ARG A 153 -0.74 17.86 16.21
N ASN A 154 -0.92 16.54 16.04
CA ASN A 154 -0.52 15.56 17.05
C ASN A 154 0.65 14.69 16.62
N ARG A 155 1.22 14.97 15.48
CA ARG A 155 2.33 14.24 14.94
C ARG A 155 3.61 14.55 15.73
N PRO A 156 4.39 13.50 16.15
CA PRO A 156 5.69 13.75 16.78
C PRO A 156 6.61 14.46 15.80
N SER A 157 7.30 15.45 16.26
CA SER A 157 8.24 16.21 15.42
C SER A 157 9.51 15.42 15.15
#